data_bd214d9604d6054a12ccbdeac2ed3f6b
#
_entry.id   bd214d9604d6054a12ccbdeac2ed3f6b
#
_cell.length_a   1.000
_cell.length_b   1.000
_cell.length_c   1.000
_cell.angle_alpha   90.00
_cell.angle_beta   90.00
_cell.angle_gamma   90.00
#
_symmetry.space_group_name_H-M   'P 1'
#
loop_
_entity.id
_entity.type
_entity.pdbx_description
1 polymer ?
#
loop_
_entity_poly.entity_id
_entity_poly.type
_entity_poly.pdbx_seq_one_letter_code
_entity_poly.pdbx_strand_id
1 'polypeptide(L)'
;EVISATPENASVRWRFRAPEALAPFIAPKGSVALDGVSLTVNEVDGATFGVNIIPHTAAMTGFGTLQPGDRINIEIDTLARYVARMMEFRA
;
A
#
# COMPACT_ATOMS: atom_id res chain seq x y z
N GLU A 1 1.17 -0.61 9.19
CA GLU A 1 1.19 0.57 10.06
C GLU A 1 1.31 1.85 9.24
N VAL A 2 0.54 2.86 9.57
CA VAL A 2 0.64 4.18 8.96
C VAL A 2 1.88 4.88 9.49
N ILE A 3 2.79 5.28 8.59
CA ILE A 3 4.02 5.99 8.99
C ILE A 3 3.81 7.50 8.91
N SER A 4 3.29 7.99 7.79
CA SER A 4 3.13 9.43 7.59
C SER A 4 2.05 9.73 6.56
N ALA A 5 1.57 10.97 6.60
CA ALA A 5 0.65 11.51 5.61
C ALA A 5 1.09 12.95 5.32
N THR A 6 1.43 13.23 4.07
CA THR A 6 1.96 14.53 3.66
C THR A 6 1.10 15.11 2.54
N PRO A 7 0.47 16.27 2.74
CA PRO A 7 -0.26 16.93 1.67
C PRO A 7 0.66 17.23 0.48
N GLU A 8 0.16 16.99 -0.72
CA GLU A 8 0.94 17.14 -1.94
C GLU A 8 0.02 17.54 -3.09
N ASN A 9 0.00 18.82 -3.44
CA ASN A 9 -0.91 19.37 -4.46
C ASN A 9 -2.37 19.02 -4.12
N ALA A 10 -3.05 18.31 -5.01
CA ALA A 10 -4.46 17.94 -4.83
C ALA A 10 -4.64 16.57 -4.18
N SER A 11 -3.58 15.99 -3.62
CA SER A 11 -3.64 14.67 -3.00
C SER A 11 -2.87 14.66 -1.69
N VAL A 12 -2.97 13.54 -0.97
CA VAL A 12 -2.17 13.30 0.23
C VAL A 12 -1.29 12.08 -0.04
N ARG A 13 0.00 12.23 0.20
CA ARG A 13 0.95 11.13 0.06
C ARG A 13 1.03 10.39 1.38
N TRP A 14 0.63 9.13 1.37
CA TRP A 14 0.68 8.26 2.52
C TRP A 14 1.84 7.29 2.43
N ARG A 15 2.48 7.04 3.56
CA ARG A 15 3.50 6.00 3.67
C ARG A 15 3.07 4.98 4.71
N PHE A 16 3.26 3.71 4.38
CA PHE A 16 2.87 2.60 5.23
C PHE A 16 4.03 1.63 5.38
N ARG A 17 4.03 0.93 6.50
CA ARG A 17 4.94 -0.19 6.72
C ARG A 17 4.14 -1.48 6.68
N ALA A 18 4.54 -2.40 5.78
CA ALA A 18 3.95 -3.72 5.69
C ALA A 18 4.70 -4.71 6.59
N PRO A 19 4.04 -5.82 6.98
CA PRO A 19 4.78 -6.92 7.57
C PRO A 19 5.86 -7.42 6.62
N GLU A 20 7.00 -7.83 7.15
CA GLU A 20 8.12 -8.26 6.31
C GLU A 20 7.74 -9.45 5.41
N ALA A 21 6.85 -10.30 5.87
CA ALA A 21 6.37 -11.43 5.08
C ALA A 21 5.66 -10.99 3.80
N LEU A 22 5.06 -9.80 3.79
CA LEU A 22 4.34 -9.27 2.63
C LEU A 22 5.20 -8.35 1.77
N ALA A 23 6.32 -7.85 2.28
CA ALA A 23 7.15 -6.89 1.57
C ALA A 23 7.55 -7.34 0.16
N PRO A 24 7.93 -8.61 -0.07
CA PRO A 24 8.32 -9.06 -1.41
C PRO A 24 7.20 -8.99 -2.46
N PHE A 25 5.95 -8.89 -2.02
CA PHE A 25 4.80 -8.85 -2.93
C PHE A 25 4.36 -7.43 -3.26
N ILE A 26 5.03 -6.41 -2.72
CA ILE A 26 4.70 -5.01 -2.94
C ILE A 26 5.79 -4.41 -3.83
N ALA A 27 5.38 -3.92 -5.00
CA ALA A 27 6.32 -3.40 -5.99
C ALA A 27 5.87 -2.03 -6.49
N PRO A 28 6.83 -1.16 -6.89
CA PRO A 28 6.48 0.12 -7.49
C PRO A 28 5.58 -0.09 -8.71
N LYS A 29 4.56 0.76 -8.85
CA LYS A 29 3.54 0.72 -9.90
C LYS A 29 2.60 -0.48 -9.81
N GLY A 30 2.79 -1.35 -8.83
CA GLY A 30 1.86 -2.44 -8.56
C GLY A 30 0.66 -1.97 -7.76
N SER A 31 -0.26 -2.89 -7.50
CA SER A 31 -1.48 -2.61 -6.75
C SER A 31 -1.42 -3.22 -5.36
N VAL A 32 -2.06 -2.55 -4.41
CA VAL A 32 -2.24 -3.05 -3.06
C VAL A 32 -3.63 -2.61 -2.59
N ALA A 33 -4.30 -3.43 -1.80
CA ALA A 33 -5.58 -3.03 -1.20
C ALA A 33 -5.36 -2.72 0.28
N LEU A 34 -5.73 -1.52 0.69
CA LEU A 34 -5.62 -1.03 2.06
C LEU A 34 -7.01 -0.77 2.59
N ASP A 35 -7.42 -1.51 3.63
CA ASP A 35 -8.78 -1.48 4.16
C ASP A 35 -9.85 -1.63 3.07
N GLY A 36 -9.56 -2.52 2.09
CA GLY A 36 -10.47 -2.78 0.99
C GLY A 36 -10.41 -1.79 -0.16
N VAL A 37 -9.53 -0.78 -0.10
CA VAL A 37 -9.38 0.21 -1.16
C VAL A 37 -8.15 -0.15 -2.01
N SER A 38 -8.37 -0.38 -3.30
CA SER A 38 -7.28 -0.71 -4.22
C SER A 38 -6.52 0.55 -4.62
N LEU A 39 -5.21 0.53 -4.45
CA LEU A 39 -4.35 1.68 -4.69
C LEU A 39 -3.09 1.27 -5.44
N THR A 40 -2.53 2.22 -6.19
CA THR A 40 -1.27 2.00 -6.90
C THR A 40 -0.11 2.42 -6.02
N VAL A 41 0.89 1.55 -5.92
CA VAL A 41 2.10 1.81 -5.14
C VAL A 41 3.02 2.75 -5.93
N ASN A 42 3.48 3.81 -5.29
CA ASN A 42 4.40 4.77 -5.91
C ASN A 42 5.85 4.34 -5.75
N GLU A 43 6.37 4.34 -4.51
CA GLU A 43 7.73 3.91 -4.24
C GLU A 43 7.73 2.83 -3.17
N VAL A 44 8.80 2.05 -3.17
CA VAL A 44 9.02 1.00 -2.18
C VAL A 44 10.44 1.12 -1.62
N ASP A 45 10.57 1.02 -0.31
CA ASP A 45 11.86 1.01 0.37
C ASP A 45 11.78 -0.07 1.47
N GLY A 46 12.30 -1.27 1.16
CA GLY A 46 12.17 -2.40 2.06
C GLY A 46 10.72 -2.77 2.29
N ALA A 47 10.27 -2.71 3.55
CA ALA A 47 8.89 -2.99 3.91
C ALA A 47 8.01 -1.74 3.91
N THR A 48 8.56 -0.58 3.55
CA THR A 48 7.85 0.69 3.51
C THR A 48 7.45 1.01 2.09
N PHE A 49 6.25 1.52 1.89
CA PHE A 49 5.78 1.92 0.55
C PHE A 49 4.88 3.14 0.64
N GLY A 50 4.73 3.83 -0.49
CA GLY A 50 3.94 5.05 -0.58
C GLY A 50 2.82 4.95 -1.59
N VAL A 51 1.71 5.62 -1.29
CA VAL A 51 0.57 5.79 -2.20
C VAL A 51 0.06 7.22 -2.11
N ASN A 52 -0.56 7.71 -3.18
CA ASN A 52 -1.26 8.99 -3.15
C ASN A 52 -2.76 8.74 -3.08
N ILE A 53 -3.44 9.49 -2.23
CA ILE A 53 -4.89 9.39 -2.06
C ILE A 53 -5.50 10.74 -2.37
N ILE A 54 -6.40 10.78 -3.36
CA ILE A 54 -7.10 12.00 -3.74
C ILE A 54 -8.21 12.30 -2.73
N PRO A 55 -8.64 13.58 -2.60
CA PRO A 55 -9.65 13.95 -1.60
C PRO A 55 -10.95 13.17 -1.72
N HIS A 56 -11.38 12.86 -2.94
CA HIS A 56 -12.61 12.10 -3.14
C HIS A 56 -12.52 10.70 -2.49
N THR A 57 -11.39 10.02 -2.70
CA THR A 57 -11.16 8.70 -2.10
C THR A 57 -11.11 8.81 -0.57
N ALA A 58 -10.42 9.81 -0.05
CA ALA A 58 -10.35 10.02 1.40
C ALA A 58 -11.74 10.27 2.01
N ALA A 59 -12.59 11.02 1.31
CA ALA A 59 -13.94 11.33 1.80
C ALA A 59 -14.86 10.11 1.77
N MET A 60 -14.64 9.19 0.82
CA MET A 60 -15.50 8.01 0.64
C MET A 60 -15.00 6.77 1.40
N THR A 61 -13.90 6.88 2.10
CA THR A 61 -13.28 5.76 2.79
C THR A 61 -12.85 6.18 4.19
N GLY A 62 -12.26 5.24 4.95
CA GLY A 62 -11.73 5.54 6.27
C GLY A 62 -10.44 6.36 6.29
N PHE A 63 -9.86 6.66 5.11
CA PHE A 63 -8.60 7.40 5.05
C PHE A 63 -8.71 8.83 5.59
N GLY A 64 -9.89 9.40 5.59
CA GLY A 64 -10.10 10.74 6.14
C GLY A 64 -9.81 10.85 7.63
N THR A 65 -9.84 9.74 8.36
CA THR A 65 -9.63 9.72 9.82
C THR A 65 -8.37 8.99 10.24
N LEU A 66 -7.62 8.40 9.29
CA LEU A 66 -6.38 7.71 9.60
C LEU A 66 -5.29 8.68 10.03
N GLN A 67 -4.47 8.22 10.99
CA GLN A 67 -3.35 9.01 11.50
C GLN A 67 -2.10 8.14 11.63
N PRO A 68 -0.90 8.76 11.65
CA PRO A 68 0.33 8.01 11.87
C PRO A 68 0.26 7.17 13.15
N GLY A 69 0.73 5.94 13.05
CA GLY A 69 0.65 4.96 14.14
C GLY A 69 -0.55 4.06 14.06
N ASP A 70 -1.57 4.41 13.27
CA ASP A 70 -2.74 3.55 13.11
C ASP A 70 -2.36 2.29 12.32
N ARG A 71 -3.16 1.25 12.51
CA ARG A 71 -3.03 0.00 11.76
C ARG A 71 -4.16 -0.10 10.76
N ILE A 72 -3.86 -0.65 9.59
CA ILE A 72 -4.84 -0.91 8.55
C ILE A 72 -4.64 -2.31 8.01
N ASN A 73 -5.70 -2.85 7.40
CA ASN A 73 -5.62 -4.14 6.72
C ASN A 73 -4.95 -3.96 5.37
N ILE A 74 -4.10 -4.93 5.00
CA ILE A 74 -3.41 -4.92 3.72
C ILE A 74 -3.67 -6.23 2.98
N GLU A 75 -3.99 -6.13 1.70
CA GLU A 75 -4.13 -7.29 0.82
C GLU A 75 -3.21 -7.11 -0.37
N ILE A 76 -2.46 -8.16 -0.65
CA ILE A 76 -1.54 -8.19 -1.78
C ILE A 76 -2.31 -8.48 -3.06
N ASP A 77 -1.88 -7.87 -4.17
CA ASP A 77 -2.43 -8.18 -5.48
C ASP A 77 -2.31 -9.68 -5.75
N THR A 78 -3.41 -10.30 -6.14
CA THR A 78 -3.47 -11.74 -6.44
C THR A 78 -2.42 -12.14 -7.47
N LEU A 79 -2.18 -11.30 -8.48
CA LEU A 79 -1.19 -11.58 -9.50
C LEU A 79 0.22 -11.70 -8.89
N ALA A 80 0.54 -10.86 -7.92
CA ALA A 80 1.83 -10.94 -7.25
C ALA A 80 2.01 -12.27 -6.52
N ARG A 81 0.95 -12.81 -5.94
CA ARG A 81 1.00 -14.11 -5.28
C ARG A 81 1.25 -15.24 -6.28
N TYR A 82 0.64 -15.18 -7.45
CA TYR A 82 0.88 -16.18 -8.49
C TYR A 82 2.30 -16.12 -9.01
N VAL A 83 2.83 -14.93 -9.24
CA VAL A 83 4.22 -14.78 -9.68
C VAL A 83 5.18 -15.34 -8.65
N ALA A 84 4.97 -15.02 -7.37
CA ALA A 84 5.81 -15.54 -6.29
C ALA A 84 5.75 -17.07 -6.24
N ARG A 85 4.57 -17.64 -6.39
CA ARG A 85 4.41 -19.09 -6.40
C ARG A 85 5.13 -19.75 -7.56
N MET A 86 5.05 -19.13 -8.74
CA MET A 86 5.74 -19.62 -9.92
C MET A 86 7.26 -19.59 -9.73
N MET A 87 7.79 -18.55 -9.09
CA MET A 87 9.21 -18.43 -8.84
C MET A 87 9.74 -19.54 -7.93
N GLU A 88 8.91 -20.04 -7.01
CA GLU A 88 9.30 -21.17 -6.15
C GLU A 88 9.64 -22.43 -6.94
N PHE A 89 8.98 -22.62 -8.08
CA PHE A 89 9.17 -23.83 -8.90
C PHE A 89 10.30 -23.68 -9.92
N ARG A 90 10.91 -22.53 -10.01
CA ARG A 90 12.02 -22.29 -10.94
C ARG A 90 13.38 -22.51 -10.32
N ALA A 91 13.45 -22.58 -9.02
CA ALA A 91 14.72 -22.69 -8.31
C ALA A 91 15.35 -24.07 -8.45
#